data_8edfd1adeca625b1beeb007ecf911c4a
#
_entry.id   8edfd1adeca625b1beeb007ecf911c4a
#
_cell.length_a   1.000
_cell.length_b   1.000
_cell.length_c   1.000
_cell.angle_alpha   90.00
_cell.angle_beta   90.00
_cell.angle_gamma   90.00
#
_symmetry.space_group_name_H-M   'P 1'
#
loop_
_entity.id
_entity.type
_entity.pdbx_description
1 polymer ?
#
loop_
_entity_poly.entity_id
_entity_poly.type
_entity_poly.pdbx_seq_one_letter_code
_entity_poly.pdbx_strand_id
1 'polypeptide(L)'
;MDNASSNVHCGAVRTGGRLLKIALAMIAALGLADQTRGADFYMDTPFAFTFFATLPSDDPFVCGLHLSPIAFDGPYSVTGISLGGINSWATHLRGVQLSGVASYGRPIGPQETSLVGAQIAGAFVGGDRFTGMQAAGIFAGAYRACGLQLAGLFAGVSEEMRGVQVSGLFASAESCRGLQVSLWNSALSMSGVQIGALNFAVPDKDGFVIQIGLVNGIAQDKYKSGWTDLRYLPVVNMGW
;
A
#
# COMPACT_ATOMS: atom_id res chain seq x y z
N MET A 1 -22.15 1.36 19.82
CA MET A 1 -21.29 1.55 18.60
C MET A 1 -20.27 0.44 18.66
N ASP A 2 -20.66 -0.72 18.16
CA ASP A 2 -19.94 -1.96 18.38
C ASP A 2 -18.95 -2.19 17.24
N ASN A 3 -17.68 -2.24 17.61
CA ASN A 3 -16.56 -2.62 16.76
C ASN A 3 -16.66 -4.14 16.48
N ALA A 4 -17.42 -4.51 15.47
CA ALA A 4 -17.37 -5.88 14.94
C ALA A 4 -16.07 -6.07 14.16
N SER A 5 -15.02 -6.51 14.84
CA SER A 5 -13.83 -7.07 14.19
C SER A 5 -14.25 -8.40 13.56
N SER A 6 -14.55 -8.39 12.26
CA SER A 6 -14.79 -9.59 11.50
C SER A 6 -13.48 -10.38 11.40
N ASN A 7 -13.25 -11.30 12.35
CA ASN A 7 -12.26 -12.35 12.23
C ASN A 7 -12.74 -13.33 11.16
N VAL A 8 -12.39 -13.09 9.91
CA VAL A 8 -12.59 -14.06 8.82
C VAL A 8 -11.59 -15.18 9.03
N HIS A 9 -12.04 -16.27 9.66
CA HIS A 9 -11.29 -17.53 9.70
C HIS A 9 -11.43 -18.21 8.34
N CYS A 10 -10.33 -18.29 7.58
CA CYS A 10 -10.22 -19.22 6.46
C CYS A 10 -10.34 -20.65 6.98
N GLY A 11 -11.55 -21.19 6.96
CA GLY A 11 -11.83 -22.55 7.41
C GLY A 11 -11.11 -23.56 6.51
N ALA A 12 -10.47 -24.56 7.13
CA ALA A 12 -9.79 -25.65 6.43
C ALA A 12 -10.79 -26.40 5.51
N VAL A 13 -10.58 -26.27 4.20
CA VAL A 13 -11.42 -26.89 3.16
C VAL A 13 -11.18 -28.40 3.13
N ARG A 14 -12.21 -29.19 3.46
CA ARG A 14 -12.20 -30.66 3.32
C ARG A 14 -12.00 -31.09 1.86
N THR A 15 -11.00 -31.95 1.65
CA THR A 15 -10.44 -32.40 0.37
C THR A 15 -11.31 -33.48 -0.33
N GLY A 16 -12.52 -33.19 -0.75
CA GLY A 16 -13.35 -34.19 -1.38
C GLY A 16 -14.31 -33.69 -2.47
N GLY A 17 -13.86 -32.87 -3.37
CA GLY A 17 -14.71 -32.33 -4.46
C GLY A 17 -14.00 -31.30 -5.30
N ARG A 18 -12.71 -31.22 -5.14
CA ARG A 18 -11.90 -30.09 -5.67
C ARG A 18 -11.72 -30.09 -7.19
N LEU A 19 -11.55 -31.24 -7.81
CA LEU A 19 -11.33 -31.32 -9.27
C LEU A 19 -12.56 -30.92 -10.08
N LEU A 20 -13.75 -31.26 -9.61
CA LEU A 20 -15.01 -30.89 -10.28
C LEU A 20 -15.29 -29.38 -10.14
N LYS A 21 -14.97 -28.78 -9.00
CA LYS A 21 -15.13 -27.33 -8.77
C LYS A 21 -14.14 -26.50 -9.56
N ILE A 22 -12.91 -26.98 -9.74
CA ILE A 22 -11.89 -26.34 -10.57
C ILE A 22 -12.28 -26.40 -12.06
N ALA A 23 -12.79 -27.53 -12.53
CA ALA A 23 -13.29 -27.68 -13.91
C ALA A 23 -14.49 -26.77 -14.16
N LEU A 24 -15.44 -26.66 -13.24
CA LEU A 24 -16.59 -25.74 -13.35
C LEU A 24 -16.17 -24.26 -13.30
N ALA A 25 -15.18 -23.91 -12.47
CA ALA A 25 -14.64 -22.55 -12.43
C ALA A 25 -13.88 -22.19 -13.72
N MET A 26 -13.18 -23.13 -14.33
CA MET A 26 -12.54 -22.94 -15.63
C MET A 26 -13.56 -22.79 -16.78
N ILE A 27 -14.66 -23.51 -16.75
CA ILE A 27 -15.74 -23.39 -17.74
C ILE A 27 -16.47 -22.04 -17.58
N ALA A 28 -16.70 -21.58 -16.37
CA ALA A 28 -17.24 -20.25 -16.10
C ALA A 28 -16.30 -19.12 -16.55
N ALA A 29 -14.97 -19.30 -16.42
CA ALA A 29 -13.96 -18.36 -16.88
C ALA A 29 -13.89 -18.26 -18.41
N LEU A 30 -14.38 -19.25 -19.16
CA LEU A 30 -14.43 -19.26 -20.62
C LEU A 30 -15.68 -18.57 -21.21
N GLY A 31 -16.48 -17.89 -20.39
CA GLY A 31 -17.55 -17.00 -20.88
C GLY A 31 -18.83 -17.70 -21.38
N LEU A 32 -19.09 -18.94 -20.97
CA LEU A 32 -20.27 -19.70 -21.36
C LEU A 32 -21.35 -19.80 -20.28
N ALA A 33 -21.31 -18.97 -19.24
CA ALA A 33 -22.34 -18.92 -18.21
C ALA A 33 -23.24 -17.71 -18.38
N ASP A 34 -24.45 -17.97 -18.81
CA ASP A 34 -25.58 -17.05 -18.96
C ASP A 34 -25.97 -16.44 -17.59
N GLN A 35 -26.48 -15.22 -17.65
CA GLN A 35 -26.96 -14.43 -16.52
C GLN A 35 -28.12 -15.14 -15.80
N THR A 36 -27.89 -15.72 -14.67
CA THR A 36 -28.95 -16.03 -13.71
C THR A 36 -28.84 -15.10 -12.51
N ARG A 37 -29.79 -14.15 -12.45
CA ARG A 37 -30.06 -13.30 -11.31
C ARG A 37 -30.42 -14.12 -10.08
N GLY A 38 -29.81 -13.78 -8.96
CA GLY A 38 -30.40 -13.90 -7.64
C GLY A 38 -30.18 -15.23 -6.92
N ALA A 39 -29.03 -15.35 -6.28
CA ALA A 39 -28.91 -16.06 -5.01
C ALA A 39 -27.68 -15.50 -4.31
N ASP A 40 -27.83 -15.02 -3.08
CA ASP A 40 -26.75 -14.62 -2.19
C ASP A 40 -25.88 -15.82 -1.84
N PHE A 41 -24.96 -16.16 -2.71
CA PHE A 41 -23.92 -17.13 -2.45
C PHE A 41 -22.65 -16.39 -2.07
N TYR A 42 -22.42 -16.22 -0.78
CA TYR A 42 -21.09 -15.92 -0.23
C TYR A 42 -20.19 -17.12 -0.54
N MET A 43 -19.53 -17.10 -1.68
CA MET A 43 -18.49 -18.08 -1.98
C MET A 43 -17.13 -17.47 -1.63
N ASP A 44 -16.53 -17.94 -0.52
CA ASP A 44 -15.08 -17.88 -0.33
C ASP A 44 -14.44 -18.69 -1.46
N THR A 45 -14.10 -18.03 -2.55
CA THR A 45 -13.49 -18.71 -3.69
C THR A 45 -11.97 -18.81 -3.45
N PRO A 46 -11.38 -20.01 -3.50
CA PRO A 46 -9.94 -20.19 -3.36
C PRO A 46 -9.18 -19.66 -4.59
N PHE A 47 -9.89 -19.33 -5.66
CA PHE A 47 -9.32 -18.84 -6.90
C PHE A 47 -10.30 -17.89 -7.59
N ALA A 48 -9.82 -16.71 -7.98
CA ALA A 48 -10.55 -15.76 -8.80
C ALA A 48 -9.73 -15.32 -10.02
N PHE A 49 -10.39 -15.18 -11.16
CA PHE A 49 -9.80 -14.70 -12.40
C PHE A 49 -10.60 -13.51 -12.93
N THR A 50 -9.95 -12.37 -13.12
CA THR A 50 -10.58 -11.14 -13.62
C THR A 50 -9.84 -10.69 -14.86
N PHE A 51 -10.45 -10.75 -16.06
CA PHE A 51 -9.78 -10.40 -17.32
C PHE A 51 -9.96 -8.92 -17.70
N PHE A 52 -11.17 -8.42 -17.70
CA PHE A 52 -11.51 -6.99 -17.88
C PHE A 52 -12.54 -6.63 -16.83
N ALA A 53 -12.38 -5.55 -16.16
CA ALA A 53 -13.26 -4.97 -15.17
C ALA A 53 -14.69 -5.49 -15.04
N THR A 54 -15.23 -5.36 -13.87
CA THR A 54 -16.58 -5.67 -13.39
C THR A 54 -16.84 -7.14 -13.05
N LEU A 55 -16.31 -7.53 -11.89
CA LEU A 55 -17.04 -8.45 -11.06
C LEU A 55 -18.35 -7.78 -10.66
N PRO A 56 -19.48 -8.50 -10.63
CA PRO A 56 -20.73 -7.93 -10.13
C PRO A 56 -20.52 -7.31 -8.76
N SER A 57 -21.25 -6.26 -8.50
CA SER A 57 -21.10 -5.28 -7.40
C SER A 57 -21.21 -5.85 -5.97
N ASP A 58 -21.33 -7.14 -5.78
CA ASP A 58 -21.54 -7.76 -4.49
C ASP A 58 -20.24 -8.43 -4.03
N ASP A 59 -19.41 -7.62 -3.38
CA ASP A 59 -18.23 -7.89 -2.56
C ASP A 59 -17.57 -9.30 -2.68
N PRO A 60 -16.87 -9.62 -3.76
CA PRO A 60 -16.21 -10.91 -3.86
C PRO A 60 -15.02 -10.99 -2.91
N PHE A 61 -15.08 -11.94 -2.00
CA PHE A 61 -13.95 -12.31 -1.17
C PHE A 61 -13.14 -13.41 -1.85
N VAL A 62 -11.82 -13.20 -1.98
CA VAL A 62 -10.89 -14.20 -2.51
C VAL A 62 -9.99 -14.67 -1.38
N CYS A 63 -10.08 -15.98 -1.07
CA CYS A 63 -9.20 -16.61 -0.09
C CYS A 63 -8.28 -17.58 -0.82
N GLY A 64 -7.11 -17.12 -1.29
CA GLY A 64 -6.15 -17.92 -2.04
C GLY A 64 -5.48 -17.15 -3.16
N LEU A 65 -5.78 -17.47 -4.42
CA LEU A 65 -5.13 -16.88 -5.59
C LEU A 65 -6.09 -16.07 -6.44
N HIS A 66 -5.78 -14.80 -6.64
CA HIS A 66 -6.44 -13.92 -7.59
C HIS A 66 -5.50 -13.64 -8.78
N LEU A 67 -5.99 -13.84 -10.00
CA LEU A 67 -5.27 -13.55 -11.24
C LEU A 67 -6.02 -12.49 -12.05
N SER A 68 -5.34 -11.42 -12.42
CA SER A 68 -5.89 -10.30 -13.20
C SER A 68 -4.93 -9.81 -14.28
N PRO A 69 -4.90 -10.41 -15.47
CA PRO A 69 -3.95 -10.02 -16.52
C PRO A 69 -4.00 -8.55 -16.93
N ILE A 70 -5.20 -7.95 -17.02
CA ILE A 70 -5.40 -6.56 -17.48
C ILE A 70 -6.46 -5.85 -16.60
N ALA A 71 -6.63 -6.21 -15.33
CA ALA A 71 -7.74 -5.69 -14.56
C ALA A 71 -7.66 -4.18 -14.32
N PHE A 72 -8.76 -3.49 -14.56
CA PHE A 72 -9.03 -2.12 -14.13
C PHE A 72 -9.85 -2.09 -12.83
N ASP A 73 -10.35 -3.22 -12.39
CA ASP A 73 -11.10 -3.40 -11.15
C ASP A 73 -10.70 -4.73 -10.49
N GLY A 74 -10.96 -4.90 -9.21
CA GLY A 74 -10.54 -6.09 -8.46
C GLY A 74 -11.50 -6.43 -7.33
N PRO A 75 -11.28 -7.58 -6.68
CA PRO A 75 -12.11 -8.04 -5.57
C PRO A 75 -12.01 -7.08 -4.38
N TYR A 76 -13.09 -7.00 -3.62
CA TYR A 76 -13.17 -6.20 -2.40
C TYR A 76 -12.13 -6.64 -1.38
N SER A 77 -11.98 -7.94 -1.16
CA SER A 77 -11.00 -8.48 -0.21
C SER A 77 -10.22 -9.66 -0.78
N VAL A 78 -8.91 -9.63 -0.62
CA VAL A 78 -8.00 -10.72 -0.98
C VAL A 78 -7.22 -11.14 0.26
N THR A 79 -7.35 -12.42 0.63
CA THR A 79 -6.48 -13.06 1.61
C THR A 79 -5.64 -14.11 0.89
N GLY A 80 -4.35 -13.82 0.65
CA GLY A 80 -3.47 -14.70 -0.10
C GLY A 80 -2.62 -13.96 -1.11
N ILE A 81 -2.67 -14.38 -2.39
CA ILE A 81 -1.83 -13.84 -3.45
C ILE A 81 -2.70 -13.23 -4.56
N SER A 82 -2.43 -12.00 -4.93
CA SER A 82 -3.03 -11.33 -6.08
C SER A 82 -1.95 -11.04 -7.12
N LEU A 83 -2.12 -11.57 -8.34
CA LEU A 83 -1.20 -11.39 -9.45
C LEU A 83 -1.88 -10.61 -10.57
N GLY A 84 -1.39 -9.42 -10.85
CA GLY A 84 -1.82 -8.58 -11.95
C GLY A 84 -0.79 -8.54 -13.08
N GLY A 85 -1.20 -8.78 -14.32
CA GLY A 85 -0.30 -8.61 -15.47
C GLY A 85 0.07 -7.14 -15.68
N ILE A 86 -0.90 -6.26 -15.82
CA ILE A 86 -0.71 -4.80 -15.90
C ILE A 86 -1.03 -4.18 -14.54
N ASN A 87 -2.28 -4.29 -14.09
CA ASN A 87 -2.76 -3.70 -12.85
C ASN A 87 -3.32 -4.76 -11.90
N SER A 88 -3.27 -4.49 -10.61
CA SER A 88 -3.97 -5.26 -9.58
C SER A 88 -4.60 -4.33 -8.57
N TRP A 89 -5.88 -4.56 -8.25
CA TRP A 89 -6.68 -3.74 -7.34
C TRP A 89 -7.26 -4.60 -6.23
N ALA A 90 -7.28 -4.10 -5.01
CA ALA A 90 -8.01 -4.68 -3.90
C ALA A 90 -8.34 -3.59 -2.88
N THR A 91 -9.50 -3.64 -2.25
CA THR A 91 -9.84 -2.71 -1.16
C THR A 91 -9.19 -3.17 0.13
N HIS A 92 -9.29 -4.46 0.43
CA HIS A 92 -8.62 -5.07 1.57
C HIS A 92 -7.69 -6.19 1.09
N LEU A 93 -6.41 -6.11 1.43
CA LEU A 93 -5.42 -7.13 1.13
C LEU A 93 -4.80 -7.67 2.41
N ARG A 94 -4.77 -8.98 2.55
CA ARG A 94 -3.92 -9.69 3.52
C ARG A 94 -3.06 -10.71 2.78
N GLY A 95 -1.79 -10.38 2.54
CA GLY A 95 -0.88 -11.25 1.80
C GLY A 95 0.00 -10.52 0.82
N VAL A 96 0.06 -10.99 -0.42
CA VAL A 96 0.98 -10.48 -1.43
C VAL A 96 0.21 -10.03 -2.67
N GLN A 97 0.47 -8.82 -3.13
CA GLN A 97 -0.04 -8.27 -4.38
C GLN A 97 1.13 -7.92 -5.29
N LEU A 98 1.16 -8.55 -6.46
CA LEU A 98 2.19 -8.35 -7.49
C LEU A 98 1.54 -7.87 -8.77
N SER A 99 2.09 -6.86 -9.42
CA SER A 99 1.63 -6.42 -10.74
C SER A 99 2.77 -5.93 -11.63
N GLY A 100 2.57 -6.03 -12.93
CA GLY A 100 3.58 -5.59 -13.91
C GLY A 100 3.76 -4.08 -13.91
N VAL A 101 2.69 -3.29 -13.78
CA VAL A 101 2.74 -1.83 -13.81
C VAL A 101 2.27 -1.21 -12.52
N ALA A 102 1.03 -1.49 -12.08
CA ALA A 102 0.47 -0.79 -10.93
C ALA A 102 -0.31 -1.70 -9.97
N SER A 103 -0.10 -1.50 -8.68
CA SER A 103 -0.86 -2.13 -7.59
C SER A 103 -1.48 -1.05 -6.71
N TYR A 104 -2.80 -1.06 -6.60
CA TYR A 104 -3.50 -0.05 -5.80
C TYR A 104 -4.51 -0.66 -4.84
N GLY A 105 -4.63 -0.02 -3.65
CA GLY A 105 -5.81 -0.11 -2.84
C GLY A 105 -6.86 0.87 -3.36
N ARG A 106 -8.06 0.40 -3.70
CA ARG A 106 -9.15 1.25 -4.15
C ARG A 106 -10.22 1.36 -3.07
N PRO A 107 -10.49 2.56 -2.54
CA PRO A 107 -11.59 2.74 -1.62
C PRO A 107 -12.93 2.54 -2.36
N ILE A 108 -13.82 1.76 -1.78
CA ILE A 108 -15.20 1.62 -2.24
C ILE A 108 -16.09 2.36 -1.26
N GLY A 109 -16.61 3.52 -1.69
CA GLY A 109 -17.40 4.39 -0.82
C GLY A 109 -16.58 5.02 0.31
N PRO A 110 -17.14 5.19 1.51
CA PRO A 110 -16.45 5.80 2.65
C PRO A 110 -15.46 4.88 3.37
N GLN A 111 -15.23 3.66 2.86
CA GLN A 111 -14.33 2.70 3.49
C GLN A 111 -12.90 2.93 3.04
N GLU A 112 -12.00 3.03 4.01
CA GLU A 112 -10.56 3.13 3.76
C GLU A 112 -10.00 1.79 3.31
N THR A 113 -9.05 1.80 2.38
CA THR A 113 -8.32 0.61 1.99
C THR A 113 -7.38 0.16 3.11
N SER A 114 -7.27 -1.14 3.31
CA SER A 114 -6.36 -1.73 4.28
C SER A 114 -5.52 -2.82 3.63
N LEU A 115 -4.24 -2.56 3.51
CA LEU A 115 -3.29 -3.46 2.86
C LEU A 115 -2.29 -3.97 3.91
N VAL A 116 -2.31 -5.26 4.17
CA VAL A 116 -1.41 -5.91 5.14
C VAL A 116 -0.60 -6.99 4.42
N GLY A 117 0.73 -6.80 4.36
CA GLY A 117 1.63 -7.75 3.73
C GLY A 117 2.62 -7.10 2.76
N ALA A 118 2.66 -7.56 1.51
CA ALA A 118 3.56 -7.02 0.49
C ALA A 118 2.78 -6.56 -0.75
N GLN A 119 3.09 -5.36 -1.23
CA GLN A 119 2.57 -4.80 -2.47
C GLN A 119 3.75 -4.40 -3.36
N ILE A 120 3.84 -5.03 -4.53
CA ILE A 120 4.97 -4.83 -5.44
C ILE A 120 4.45 -4.58 -6.85
N ALA A 121 4.97 -3.54 -7.49
CA ALA A 121 4.63 -3.23 -8.87
C ALA A 121 5.83 -2.68 -9.65
N GLY A 122 5.79 -2.86 -10.96
CA GLY A 122 6.86 -2.36 -11.84
C GLY A 122 6.99 -0.84 -11.82
N ALA A 123 5.89 -0.09 -11.71
CA ALA A 123 5.92 1.37 -11.71
C ALA A 123 5.29 2.01 -10.47
N PHE A 124 4.06 1.64 -10.10
CA PHE A 124 3.28 2.37 -9.12
C PHE A 124 2.66 1.47 -8.07
N VAL A 125 2.79 1.83 -6.79
CA VAL A 125 2.02 1.23 -5.70
C VAL A 125 1.33 2.32 -4.88
N GLY A 126 0.11 2.02 -4.38
CA GLY A 126 -0.63 2.98 -3.58
C GLY A 126 -1.79 2.38 -2.78
N GLY A 127 -2.22 3.12 -1.76
CA GLY A 127 -3.36 2.76 -0.92
C GLY A 127 -3.52 3.71 0.26
N ASP A 128 -4.62 3.60 1.00
CA ASP A 128 -4.82 4.49 2.15
C ASP A 128 -4.00 4.03 3.35
N ARG A 129 -4.27 2.83 3.87
CA ARG A 129 -3.51 2.27 5.00
C ARG A 129 -2.71 1.06 4.55
N PHE A 130 -1.43 1.13 4.78
CA PHE A 130 -0.51 0.08 4.43
C PHE A 130 0.31 -0.38 5.65
N THR A 131 0.43 -1.71 5.81
CA THR A 131 1.29 -2.31 6.84
C THR A 131 2.08 -3.46 6.24
N GLY A 132 3.42 -3.34 6.24
CA GLY A 132 4.33 -4.34 5.71
C GLY A 132 5.35 -3.78 4.71
N MET A 133 5.34 -4.22 3.44
CA MET A 133 6.29 -3.79 2.42
C MET A 133 5.60 -3.30 1.14
N GLN A 134 5.83 -2.05 0.75
CA GLN A 134 5.52 -1.52 -0.58
C GLN A 134 6.79 -1.36 -1.39
N ALA A 135 6.78 -1.81 -2.66
CA ALA A 135 7.89 -1.61 -3.57
C ALA A 135 7.40 -1.24 -4.98
N ALA A 136 7.96 -0.19 -5.56
CA ALA A 136 7.63 0.28 -6.90
C ALA A 136 8.85 0.79 -7.64
N GLY A 137 8.87 0.62 -8.95
CA GLY A 137 9.97 1.13 -9.79
C GLY A 137 9.98 2.66 -9.90
N ILE A 138 8.83 3.33 -9.81
CA ILE A 138 8.72 4.79 -9.96
C ILE A 138 8.18 5.43 -8.67
N PHE A 139 6.95 5.10 -8.28
CA PHE A 139 6.25 5.79 -7.20
C PHE A 139 5.61 4.81 -6.22
N ALA A 140 5.90 5.00 -4.93
CA ALA A 140 5.20 4.34 -3.84
C ALA A 140 4.50 5.39 -2.97
N GLY A 141 3.18 5.24 -2.79
CA GLY A 141 2.36 6.18 -2.03
C GLY A 141 1.39 5.53 -1.09
N ALA A 142 1.16 6.18 0.04
CA ALA A 142 0.13 5.78 0.99
C ALA A 142 -0.40 7.01 1.73
N TYR A 143 -1.61 6.90 2.29
CA TYR A 143 -2.09 7.90 3.23
C TYR A 143 -1.43 7.68 4.60
N ARG A 144 -1.42 6.43 5.09
CA ARG A 144 -0.64 5.99 6.27
C ARG A 144 0.15 4.73 5.94
N ALA A 145 1.43 4.69 6.30
CA ALA A 145 2.30 3.55 6.08
C ALA A 145 3.02 3.10 7.36
N CYS A 146 3.02 1.80 7.59
CA CYS A 146 3.78 1.18 8.67
C CYS A 146 4.63 0.03 8.11
N GLY A 147 5.96 0.16 8.13
CA GLY A 147 6.90 -0.84 7.64
C GLY A 147 7.91 -0.29 6.66
N LEU A 148 8.07 -0.95 5.50
CA LEU A 148 9.07 -0.61 4.50
C LEU A 148 8.41 -0.10 3.21
N GLN A 149 8.77 1.11 2.78
CA GLN A 149 8.36 1.69 1.51
C GLN A 149 9.58 1.93 0.63
N LEU A 150 9.61 1.31 -0.53
CA LEU A 150 10.68 1.40 -1.52
C LEU A 150 10.15 1.97 -2.83
N ALA A 151 10.82 2.97 -3.37
CA ALA A 151 10.49 3.54 -4.67
C ALA A 151 11.75 3.85 -5.47
N GLY A 152 11.71 3.60 -6.75
CA GLY A 152 12.84 3.95 -7.62
C GLY A 152 13.07 5.45 -7.69
N LEU A 153 12.01 6.27 -7.72
CA LEU A 153 12.11 7.72 -7.81
C LEU A 153 11.44 8.44 -6.64
N PHE A 154 10.15 8.19 -6.37
CA PHE A 154 9.35 8.98 -5.44
C PHE A 154 8.64 8.11 -4.41
N ALA A 155 8.82 8.38 -3.14
CA ALA A 155 8.08 7.80 -2.05
C ALA A 155 7.31 8.89 -1.29
N GLY A 156 6.00 8.72 -1.11
CA GLY A 156 5.15 9.72 -0.47
C GLY A 156 4.18 9.12 0.53
N VAL A 157 4.03 9.74 1.70
CA VAL A 157 3.02 9.39 2.69
C VAL A 157 2.32 10.67 3.14
N SER A 158 0.99 10.71 2.94
CA SER A 158 0.23 11.96 3.15
C SER A 158 -0.02 12.29 4.63
N GLU A 159 -0.05 11.31 5.52
CA GLU A 159 -0.18 11.54 6.96
C GLU A 159 1.03 10.99 7.74
N GLU A 160 1.06 9.70 8.02
CA GLU A 160 2.02 9.11 8.93
C GLU A 160 2.79 7.95 8.31
N MET A 161 4.11 8.06 8.32
CA MET A 161 5.06 7.00 8.02
C MET A 161 5.72 6.51 9.30
N ARG A 162 5.59 5.19 9.58
CA ARG A 162 6.32 4.52 10.65
C ARG A 162 7.19 3.41 10.08
N GLY A 163 8.50 3.56 10.16
CA GLY A 163 9.46 2.58 9.69
C GLY A 163 10.49 3.14 8.75
N VAL A 164 10.65 2.54 7.56
CA VAL A 164 11.72 2.89 6.61
C VAL A 164 11.12 3.30 5.26
N GLN A 165 11.47 4.49 4.80
CA GLN A 165 11.11 5.02 3.50
C GLN A 165 12.38 5.26 2.68
N VAL A 166 12.47 4.60 1.52
CA VAL A 166 13.63 4.72 0.63
C VAL A 166 13.17 5.08 -0.76
N SER A 167 13.77 6.09 -1.36
CA SER A 167 13.55 6.43 -2.76
C SER A 167 14.80 7.01 -3.42
N GLY A 168 14.84 6.98 -4.74
CA GLY A 168 15.99 7.50 -5.47
C GLY A 168 16.08 9.01 -5.45
N LEU A 169 14.97 9.72 -5.64
CA LEU A 169 14.96 11.18 -5.77
C LEU A 169 14.28 11.88 -4.59
N PHE A 170 13.07 11.51 -4.23
CA PHE A 170 12.28 12.27 -3.27
C PHE A 170 11.50 11.38 -2.32
N ALA A 171 11.72 11.56 -1.02
CA ALA A 171 10.95 10.94 0.05
C ALA A 171 10.24 12.03 0.86
N SER A 172 8.91 11.90 1.00
CA SER A 172 8.11 12.85 1.78
C SER A 172 7.10 12.17 2.69
N ALA A 173 6.89 12.80 3.85
CA ALA A 173 5.80 12.45 4.76
C ALA A 173 5.33 13.69 5.52
N GLU A 174 4.07 13.77 5.91
CA GLU A 174 3.65 14.79 6.86
C GLU A 174 4.25 14.48 8.24
N SER A 175 4.09 13.25 8.73
CA SER A 175 4.75 12.77 9.94
C SER A 175 5.58 11.54 9.61
N CYS A 176 6.86 11.52 10.01
CA CYS A 176 7.74 10.38 9.83
C CYS A 176 8.39 9.98 11.15
N ARG A 177 8.21 8.70 11.52
CA ARG A 177 8.90 8.08 12.67
C ARG A 177 9.74 6.91 12.18
N GLY A 178 11.06 7.15 12.05
CA GLY A 178 12.00 6.14 11.59
C GLY A 178 13.08 6.67 10.67
N LEU A 179 13.27 6.03 9.51
CA LEU A 179 14.36 6.33 8.58
C LEU A 179 13.82 6.77 7.21
N GLN A 180 14.26 7.92 6.72
CA GLN A 180 14.09 8.33 5.33
C GLN A 180 15.44 8.36 4.62
N VAL A 181 15.51 7.75 3.44
CA VAL A 181 16.71 7.73 2.59
C VAL A 181 16.33 8.11 1.17
N SER A 182 16.81 9.25 0.70
CA SER A 182 16.63 9.68 -0.69
C SER A 182 17.57 10.83 -1.02
N LEU A 183 17.64 11.23 -2.28
CA LEU A 183 18.38 12.45 -2.63
C LEU A 183 17.81 13.69 -1.92
N TRP A 184 16.47 13.78 -1.82
CA TRP A 184 15.76 14.85 -1.12
C TRP A 184 14.72 14.25 -0.16
N ASN A 185 14.92 14.46 1.13
CA ASN A 185 14.02 14.06 2.21
C ASN A 185 13.27 15.26 2.76
N SER A 186 11.97 15.10 3.01
CA SER A 186 11.12 16.13 3.62
C SER A 186 10.11 15.52 4.60
N ALA A 187 10.01 16.09 5.81
CA ALA A 187 9.01 15.73 6.80
C ALA A 187 8.56 16.96 7.61
N LEU A 188 7.23 17.16 7.74
CA LEU A 188 6.68 18.26 8.55
C LEU A 188 6.65 17.94 10.05
N SER A 189 6.76 16.67 10.42
CA SER A 189 6.99 16.20 11.79
C SER A 189 7.89 14.98 11.72
N MET A 190 9.09 15.07 12.30
CA MET A 190 10.09 13.99 12.18
C MET A 190 10.57 13.54 13.55
N SER A 191 10.62 12.22 13.73
CA SER A 191 11.33 11.57 14.82
C SER A 191 12.16 10.41 14.26
N GLY A 192 13.48 10.60 14.12
CA GLY A 192 14.38 9.60 13.56
C GLY A 192 15.50 10.18 12.70
N VAL A 193 15.80 9.51 11.56
CA VAL A 193 16.98 9.80 10.76
C VAL A 193 16.61 10.09 9.30
N GLN A 194 17.21 11.13 8.73
CA GLN A 194 17.18 11.42 7.29
C GLN A 194 18.58 11.31 6.70
N ILE A 195 18.73 10.58 5.61
CA ILE A 195 19.98 10.43 4.89
C ILE A 195 19.76 10.81 3.43
N GLY A 196 20.47 11.86 2.96
CA GLY A 196 20.32 12.32 1.58
C GLY A 196 21.15 13.55 1.28
N ALA A 197 21.14 14.04 0.05
CA ALA A 197 21.82 15.28 -0.27
C ALA A 197 21.12 16.50 0.38
N LEU A 198 19.80 16.53 0.32
CA LEU A 198 18.95 17.57 0.88
C LEU A 198 17.99 16.98 1.90
N ASN A 199 18.06 17.42 3.15
CA ASN A 199 17.22 16.94 4.24
C ASN A 199 16.52 18.12 4.91
N PHE A 200 15.18 18.05 5.00
CA PHE A 200 14.36 19.07 5.64
C PHE A 200 13.37 18.41 6.61
N ALA A 201 13.39 18.85 7.86
CA ALA A 201 12.49 18.35 8.87
C ALA A 201 12.13 19.38 9.92
N VAL A 202 10.96 19.17 10.53
CA VAL A 202 10.57 19.76 11.81
C VAL A 202 10.61 18.65 12.84
N PRO A 203 11.31 18.76 13.97
CA PRO A 203 11.27 17.76 15.02
C PRO A 203 9.85 17.56 15.56
N ASP A 204 9.45 16.33 15.85
CA ASP A 204 8.25 16.06 16.62
C ASP A 204 8.44 16.52 18.07
N LYS A 205 7.37 16.86 18.79
CA LYS A 205 7.43 17.47 20.15
C LYS A 205 8.31 16.70 21.14
N ASP A 206 8.28 15.38 21.07
CA ASP A 206 9.03 14.48 21.94
C ASP A 206 10.04 13.64 21.14
N GLY A 207 10.34 14.10 19.91
CA GLY A 207 11.17 13.37 18.97
C GLY A 207 12.58 13.96 18.84
N PHE A 208 13.44 13.18 18.24
CA PHE A 208 14.77 13.65 17.81
C PHE A 208 14.90 13.54 16.30
N VAL A 209 15.69 14.40 15.69
CA VAL A 209 16.01 14.35 14.27
C VAL A 209 17.52 14.33 14.11
N ILE A 210 18.00 13.36 13.33
CA ILE A 210 19.39 13.32 12.85
C ILE A 210 19.34 13.39 11.33
N GLN A 211 20.05 14.35 10.75
CA GLN A 211 20.16 14.52 9.32
C GLN A 211 21.62 14.36 8.88
N ILE A 212 21.83 13.56 7.83
CA ILE A 212 23.15 13.30 7.24
C ILE A 212 23.06 13.64 5.76
N GLY A 213 23.80 14.67 5.31
CA GLY A 213 23.74 15.11 3.92
C GLY A 213 24.50 16.39 3.62
N LEU A 214 24.40 16.86 2.38
CA LEU A 214 25.08 18.10 1.96
C LEU A 214 24.41 19.35 2.54
N VAL A 215 23.08 19.37 2.55
CA VAL A 215 22.28 20.45 3.12
C VAL A 215 21.25 19.84 4.06
N ASN A 216 21.35 20.16 5.34
CA ASN A 216 20.48 19.67 6.37
C ASN A 216 19.79 20.84 7.04
N GLY A 217 18.46 20.93 6.91
CA GLY A 217 17.63 21.99 7.45
C GLY A 217 16.66 21.48 8.51
N ILE A 218 16.78 21.99 9.73
CA ILE A 218 15.83 21.70 10.83
C ILE A 218 15.10 22.99 11.18
N ALA A 219 13.77 23.02 11.01
CA ALA A 219 12.93 24.11 11.45
C ALA A 219 12.57 23.97 12.93
N GLN A 220 12.52 25.10 13.66
CA GLN A 220 12.19 25.09 15.08
C GLN A 220 10.69 25.13 15.37
N ASP A 221 9.86 25.56 14.40
CA ASP A 221 8.43 25.72 14.58
C ASP A 221 7.65 25.31 13.32
N LYS A 222 6.70 24.41 13.50
CA LYS A 222 5.78 23.95 12.44
C LYS A 222 4.87 25.06 11.89
N TYR A 223 4.60 26.10 12.70
CA TYR A 223 3.63 27.15 12.39
C TYR A 223 4.23 28.45 11.88
N LYS A 224 5.52 28.63 12.01
CA LYS A 224 6.23 29.74 11.39
C LYS A 224 6.58 29.36 9.95
N SER A 225 5.64 29.60 9.05
CA SER A 225 5.76 29.32 7.61
C SER A 225 6.85 30.18 6.99
N GLY A 226 8.06 29.67 6.97
CA GLY A 226 9.15 30.29 6.23
C GLY A 226 10.39 29.44 6.31
N TRP A 227 10.95 29.16 5.14
CA TRP A 227 12.29 28.57 5.00
C TRP A 227 13.39 29.40 5.69
N THR A 228 13.01 30.52 6.33
CA THR A 228 13.89 31.48 6.98
C THR A 228 14.35 31.10 8.38
N ASP A 229 13.61 30.22 9.08
CA ASP A 229 13.95 29.77 10.45
C ASP A 229 14.66 28.39 10.47
N LEU A 230 15.13 27.93 9.33
CA LEU A 230 15.86 26.67 9.23
C LEU A 230 17.30 26.84 9.73
N ARG A 231 17.70 25.98 10.66
CA ARG A 231 19.12 25.81 10.96
C ARG A 231 19.74 24.92 9.92
N TYR A 232 20.61 25.47 9.11
CA TYR A 232 21.35 24.73 8.08
C TYR A 232 22.73 24.35 8.60
N LEU A 233 22.99 23.05 8.63
CA LEU A 233 24.33 22.51 8.91
C LEU A 233 24.71 21.52 7.82
N PRO A 234 25.92 21.66 7.24
CA PRO A 234 26.42 20.65 6.31
C PRO A 234 26.89 19.41 7.08
N VAL A 235 26.84 18.26 6.40
CA VAL A 235 27.28 16.95 6.82
C VAL A 235 26.38 16.31 7.88
N VAL A 236 26.23 16.88 9.05
CA VAL A 236 25.36 16.35 10.12
C VAL A 236 24.63 17.50 10.81
N ASN A 237 23.32 17.33 11.01
CA ASN A 237 22.49 18.23 11.79
C ASN A 237 21.64 17.42 12.78
N MET A 238 21.41 17.95 13.97
CA MET A 238 20.61 17.32 15.03
C MET A 238 19.62 18.31 15.62
N GLY A 239 18.40 17.85 15.92
CA GLY A 239 17.36 18.62 16.58
C GLY A 239 16.51 17.74 17.51
N TRP A 240 15.94 18.36 18.55
CA TRP A 240 15.02 17.75 19.53
C TRP A 240 13.98 18.79 19.98
#